data_1fb50469962f07e1ec98a0afb099d5aa
#
_entry.id   1fb50469962f07e1ec98a0afb099d5aa
#
_cell.length_a   1.000
_cell.length_b   1.000
_cell.length_c   1.000
_cell.angle_alpha   90.00
_cell.angle_beta   90.00
_cell.angle_gamma   90.00
#
_symmetry.space_group_name_H-M   'P 1'
#
loop_
_entity.id
_entity.type
_entity.pdbx_description
1 polymer ?
#
loop_
_entity_poly.entity_id
_entity_poly.type
_entity_poly.pdbx_seq_one_letter_code
_entity_poly.pdbx_strand_id
1 'polypeptide(L)'
;MTYSIGDISKMYAIPVSTLRYYDSEGLLPDLQRKSGIRIFTDRELDQLRMIECLKKSGLKISEIRQFMEWAKQGPSTYQQRYELMSRQLESIENQIAEMRKVQAMVQYKCWYYSKAIEDGNEDRLKEMMPDHLPQDIQKLYDLAH
;
A
#
# COMPACT_ATOMS: atom_id res chain seq x y z
N MET A 1 -0.77 18.40 22.84
CA MET A 1 -0.90 19.41 21.78
C MET A 1 -2.16 19.16 20.99
N THR A 2 -2.83 20.20 20.53
CA THR A 2 -4.06 20.07 19.75
C THR A 2 -3.88 20.66 18.35
N TYR A 3 -4.67 20.14 17.41
CA TYR A 3 -4.58 20.50 15.99
C TYR A 3 -5.98 20.68 15.42
N SER A 4 -6.13 21.60 14.48
CA SER A 4 -7.36 21.74 13.71
C SER A 4 -7.40 20.73 12.57
N ILE A 5 -8.57 20.52 11.97
CA ILE A 5 -8.69 19.65 10.79
C ILE A 5 -7.84 20.20 9.62
N GLY A 6 -7.73 21.52 9.50
CA GLY A 6 -6.87 22.15 8.49
C GLY A 6 -5.39 21.87 8.71
N ASP A 7 -4.94 21.89 9.97
CA ASP A 7 -3.55 21.56 10.34
C ASP A 7 -3.23 20.13 9.95
N ILE A 8 -4.12 19.19 10.29
CA ILE A 8 -3.96 17.76 9.99
C ILE A 8 -3.92 17.53 8.48
N SER A 9 -4.81 18.18 7.75
CA SER A 9 -4.85 18.08 6.28
C SER A 9 -3.51 18.46 5.66
N LYS A 10 -2.88 19.52 6.15
CA LYS A 10 -1.57 19.97 5.66
C LYS A 10 -0.44 19.02 6.08
N MET A 11 -0.45 18.56 7.33
CA MET A 11 0.60 17.68 7.87
C MET A 11 0.68 16.33 7.16
N TYR A 12 -0.45 15.76 6.80
CA TYR A 12 -0.53 14.42 6.23
C TYR A 12 -0.90 14.39 4.75
N ALA A 13 -1.09 15.55 4.13
CA ALA A 13 -1.56 15.66 2.74
C ALA A 13 -2.86 14.87 2.51
N ILE A 14 -3.77 14.93 3.48
CA ILE A 14 -5.09 14.31 3.41
C ILE A 14 -6.14 15.42 3.23
N PRO A 15 -6.97 15.35 2.20
CA PRO A 15 -8.03 16.37 2.02
C PRO A 15 -8.94 16.46 3.24
N VAL A 16 -9.37 17.68 3.58
CA VAL A 16 -10.30 17.91 4.70
C VAL A 16 -11.57 17.07 4.56
N SER A 17 -12.08 16.92 3.33
CA SER A 17 -13.24 16.08 3.05
C SER A 17 -13.03 14.62 3.42
N THR A 18 -11.83 14.10 3.21
CA THR A 18 -11.44 12.73 3.58
C THR A 18 -11.40 12.58 5.10
N LEU A 19 -10.85 13.56 5.82
CA LEU A 19 -10.82 13.55 7.28
C LEU A 19 -12.23 13.59 7.87
N ARG A 20 -13.14 14.38 7.30
CA ARG A 20 -14.55 14.41 7.70
C ARG A 20 -15.22 13.08 7.43
N TYR A 21 -14.90 12.44 6.31
CA TYR A 21 -15.40 11.12 5.96
C TYR A 21 -14.96 10.07 6.98
N TYR A 22 -13.68 10.08 7.37
CA TYR A 22 -13.16 9.17 8.39
C TYR A 22 -13.90 9.32 9.71
N ASP A 23 -14.15 10.55 10.14
CA ASP A 23 -14.91 10.81 11.36
C ASP A 23 -16.35 10.30 11.22
N SER A 24 -17.02 10.59 10.12
CA SER A 24 -18.41 10.14 9.90
C SER A 24 -18.52 8.62 9.82
N GLU A 25 -17.48 7.94 9.33
CA GLU A 25 -17.43 6.47 9.25
C GLU A 25 -16.99 5.79 10.56
N GLY A 26 -16.73 6.57 11.61
CA GLY A 26 -16.37 6.03 12.92
C GLY A 26 -14.94 5.56 13.05
N LEU A 27 -14.02 6.02 12.17
CA LEU A 27 -12.62 5.64 12.22
C LEU A 27 -11.83 6.39 13.29
N LEU A 28 -12.40 7.47 13.82
CA LEU A 28 -11.80 8.31 14.87
C LEU A 28 -12.75 8.34 16.07
N PRO A 29 -12.91 7.21 16.78
CA PRO A 29 -14.00 7.06 17.77
C PRO A 29 -13.91 8.00 18.97
N ASP A 30 -12.71 8.49 19.28
CA ASP A 30 -12.49 9.37 20.43
C ASP A 30 -12.30 10.85 20.05
N LEU A 31 -12.56 11.20 18.81
CA LEU A 31 -12.37 12.57 18.33
C LEU A 31 -13.28 13.54 19.10
N GLN A 32 -12.67 14.53 19.71
CA GLN A 32 -13.39 15.55 20.49
C GLN A 32 -13.81 16.74 19.63
N ARG A 33 -14.85 17.45 20.09
CA ARG A 33 -15.27 18.71 19.49
C ARG A 33 -15.40 19.77 20.58
N LYS A 34 -15.01 20.98 20.24
CA LYS A 34 -15.21 22.16 21.08
C LYS A 34 -16.03 23.16 20.28
N SER A 35 -17.21 23.52 20.78
CA SER A 35 -18.14 24.39 20.06
C SER A 35 -18.42 23.93 18.62
N GLY A 36 -18.59 22.60 18.44
CA GLY A 36 -18.87 21.99 17.15
C GLY A 36 -17.65 21.81 16.25
N ILE A 37 -16.49 22.31 16.64
CA ILE A 37 -15.24 22.23 15.86
C ILE A 37 -14.44 21.02 16.31
N ARG A 38 -13.96 20.22 15.35
CA ARG A 38 -13.15 19.04 15.61
C ARG A 38 -11.78 19.43 16.16
N ILE A 39 -11.35 18.75 17.22
CA ILE A 39 -10.05 18.93 17.83
C ILE A 39 -9.29 17.62 17.77
N PHE A 40 -8.15 17.63 17.08
CA PHE A 40 -7.26 16.47 16.95
C PHE A 40 -6.15 16.59 17.99
N THR A 41 -5.78 15.46 18.59
CA THR A 41 -4.67 15.34 19.52
C THR A 41 -3.63 14.38 18.94
N ASP A 42 -2.51 14.19 19.66
CA ASP A 42 -1.49 13.23 19.23
C ASP A 42 -2.05 11.82 19.09
N ARG A 43 -3.10 11.47 19.83
CA ARG A 43 -3.81 10.19 19.68
C ARG A 43 -4.40 10.04 18.28
N GLU A 44 -5.09 11.06 17.80
CA GLU A 44 -5.67 11.02 16.45
C GLU A 44 -4.59 11.00 15.37
N LEU A 45 -3.41 11.59 15.63
CA LEU A 45 -2.27 11.48 14.70
C LEU A 45 -1.83 10.02 14.55
N ASP A 46 -1.69 9.30 15.65
CA ASP A 46 -1.33 7.88 15.61
C ASP A 46 -2.41 7.04 14.96
N GLN A 47 -3.68 7.33 15.26
CA GLN A 47 -4.81 6.67 14.61
C GLN A 47 -4.83 6.89 13.10
N LEU A 48 -4.56 8.12 12.65
CA LEU A 48 -4.51 8.44 11.22
C LEU A 48 -3.37 7.72 10.52
N ARG A 49 -2.20 7.59 11.14
CA ARG A 49 -1.09 6.81 10.58
C ARG A 49 -1.50 5.36 10.37
N MET A 50 -2.19 4.78 11.33
CA MET A 50 -2.68 3.41 11.24
C MET A 50 -3.74 3.29 10.13
N ILE A 51 -4.70 4.20 10.08
CA ILE A 51 -5.76 4.23 9.06
C ILE A 51 -5.14 4.29 7.65
N GLU A 52 -4.20 5.21 7.43
CA GLU A 52 -3.53 5.35 6.14
C GLU A 52 -2.73 4.09 5.78
N CYS A 53 -2.05 3.49 6.75
CA CYS A 53 -1.33 2.23 6.56
C CYS A 53 -2.27 1.10 6.13
N LEU A 54 -3.36 0.91 6.85
CA LEU A 54 -4.35 -0.13 6.56
C LEU A 54 -5.04 0.10 5.21
N LYS A 55 -5.34 1.35 4.89
CA LYS A 55 -5.92 1.73 3.60
C LYS A 55 -4.97 1.38 2.45
N LYS A 56 -3.68 1.70 2.59
CA LYS A 56 -2.65 1.37 1.59
C LYS A 56 -2.48 -0.13 1.44
N SER A 57 -2.68 -0.90 2.50
CA SER A 57 -2.61 -2.36 2.45
C SER A 57 -3.80 -3.01 1.72
N GLY A 58 -4.82 -2.22 1.40
CA GLY A 58 -5.99 -2.68 0.65
C GLY A 58 -7.20 -3.02 1.50
N LEU A 59 -7.19 -2.71 2.80
CA LEU A 59 -8.35 -2.93 3.66
C LEU A 59 -9.51 -1.99 3.27
N LYS A 60 -10.71 -2.51 3.35
CA LYS A 60 -11.94 -1.73 3.17
C LYS A 60 -12.17 -0.87 4.42
N ILE A 61 -12.91 0.22 4.24
CA ILE A 61 -13.26 1.13 5.35
C ILE A 61 -13.97 0.38 6.50
N SER A 62 -14.85 -0.58 6.19
CA SER A 62 -15.52 -1.38 7.20
C SER A 62 -14.55 -2.22 8.04
N GLU A 63 -13.50 -2.75 7.42
CA GLU A 63 -12.47 -3.53 8.11
C GLU A 63 -11.57 -2.64 8.96
N ILE A 64 -11.25 -1.45 8.47
CA ILE A 64 -10.49 -0.44 9.24
C ILE A 64 -11.29 -0.01 10.46
N ARG A 65 -12.59 0.24 10.30
CA ARG A 65 -13.48 0.57 11.42
C ARG A 65 -13.46 -0.53 12.48
N GLN A 66 -13.59 -1.78 12.05
CA GLN A 66 -13.55 -2.93 12.95
C GLN A 66 -12.22 -2.99 13.71
N PHE A 67 -11.09 -2.75 13.03
CA PHE A 67 -9.78 -2.72 13.68
C PHE A 67 -9.71 -1.61 14.74
N MET A 68 -10.19 -0.41 14.42
CA MET A 68 -10.19 0.70 15.36
C MET A 68 -11.06 0.42 16.59
N GLU A 69 -12.20 -0.25 16.40
CA GLU A 69 -13.05 -0.69 17.51
C GLU A 69 -12.35 -1.73 18.38
N TRP A 70 -11.69 -2.70 17.77
CA TRP A 70 -10.90 -3.68 18.54
C TRP A 70 -9.79 -3.02 19.33
N ALA A 71 -9.08 -2.06 18.73
CA ALA A 71 -8.02 -1.32 19.42
C ALA A 71 -8.55 -0.57 20.63
N LYS A 72 -9.74 0.00 20.53
CA LYS A 72 -10.43 0.68 21.64
C LYS A 72 -10.78 -0.27 22.77
N GLN A 73 -11.19 -1.51 22.44
CA GLN A 73 -11.54 -2.55 23.43
C GLN A 73 -10.32 -3.07 24.20
N GLY A 74 -9.11 -2.88 23.67
CA GLY A 74 -7.87 -3.22 24.37
C GLY A 74 -7.45 -4.68 24.26
N PRO A 75 -6.78 -5.24 25.30
CA PRO A 75 -6.10 -6.53 25.21
C PRO A 75 -6.97 -7.73 24.84
N SER A 76 -8.25 -7.70 25.13
CA SER A 76 -9.17 -8.80 24.79
C SER A 76 -9.30 -9.00 23.27
N THR A 77 -8.83 -8.06 22.46
CA THR A 77 -8.93 -8.09 20.99
C THR A 77 -7.57 -8.32 20.31
N TYR A 78 -6.51 -8.63 21.06
CA TYR A 78 -5.18 -8.85 20.48
C TYR A 78 -5.20 -9.96 19.42
N GLN A 79 -5.90 -11.05 19.66
CA GLN A 79 -5.95 -12.16 18.72
C GLN A 79 -6.60 -11.76 17.40
N GLN A 80 -7.73 -11.07 17.44
CA GLN A 80 -8.42 -10.60 16.23
C GLN A 80 -7.57 -9.62 15.44
N ARG A 81 -6.89 -8.70 16.14
CA ARG A 81 -5.99 -7.73 15.49
C ARG A 81 -4.79 -8.41 14.85
N TYR A 82 -4.21 -9.39 15.53
CA TYR A 82 -3.10 -10.18 15.00
C TYR A 82 -3.52 -10.94 13.73
N GLU A 83 -4.67 -11.60 13.75
CA GLU A 83 -5.18 -12.36 12.61
C GLU A 83 -5.43 -11.45 11.40
N LEU A 84 -5.99 -10.26 11.62
CA LEU A 84 -6.21 -9.30 10.54
C LEU A 84 -4.89 -8.86 9.93
N MET A 85 -3.90 -8.51 10.78
CA MET A 85 -2.57 -8.08 10.31
C MET A 85 -1.86 -9.21 9.57
N SER A 86 -1.95 -10.44 10.05
CA SER A 86 -1.32 -11.61 9.41
C SER A 86 -1.89 -11.86 8.01
N ARG A 87 -3.20 -11.74 7.84
CA ARG A 87 -3.85 -11.87 6.52
C ARG A 87 -3.41 -10.76 5.57
N GLN A 88 -3.29 -9.52 6.08
CA GLN A 88 -2.83 -8.41 5.28
C GLN A 88 -1.38 -8.55 4.86
N LEU A 89 -0.52 -9.03 5.76
CA LEU A 89 0.87 -9.30 5.44
C LEU A 89 0.99 -10.33 4.30
N GLU A 90 0.24 -11.43 4.38
CA GLU A 90 0.22 -12.45 3.33
C GLU A 90 -0.24 -11.86 1.99
N SER A 91 -1.30 -11.06 2.00
CA SER A 91 -1.80 -10.39 0.80
C SER A 91 -0.76 -9.46 0.19
N ILE A 92 -0.07 -8.68 1.01
CA ILE A 92 0.98 -7.76 0.55
C ILE A 92 2.17 -8.54 -0.03
N GLU A 93 2.59 -9.62 0.62
CA GLU A 93 3.68 -10.47 0.14
C GLU A 93 3.36 -11.04 -1.24
N ASN A 94 2.11 -11.47 -1.46
CA ASN A 94 1.65 -11.94 -2.76
C ASN A 94 1.66 -10.84 -3.81
N GLN A 95 1.24 -9.63 -3.45
CA GLN A 95 1.27 -8.47 -4.34
C GLN A 95 2.70 -8.08 -4.73
N ILE A 96 3.62 -8.13 -3.77
CA ILE A 96 5.04 -7.87 -4.03
C ILE A 96 5.59 -8.91 -4.99
N ALA A 97 5.28 -10.19 -4.78
CA ALA A 97 5.74 -11.27 -5.66
C ALA A 97 5.25 -11.08 -7.09
N GLU A 98 3.96 -10.73 -7.27
CA GLU A 98 3.42 -10.45 -8.59
C GLU A 98 4.05 -9.22 -9.23
N MET A 99 4.29 -8.17 -8.46
CA MET A 99 4.94 -6.95 -8.97
C MET A 99 6.40 -7.22 -9.38
N ARG A 100 7.11 -8.12 -8.69
CA ARG A 100 8.46 -8.54 -9.08
C ARG A 100 8.49 -9.22 -10.44
N LYS A 101 7.46 -10.01 -10.76
CA LYS A 101 7.32 -10.61 -12.09
C LYS A 101 7.15 -9.54 -13.17
N VAL A 102 6.32 -8.54 -12.90
CA VAL A 102 6.12 -7.39 -13.80
C VAL A 102 7.44 -6.63 -13.98
N GLN A 103 8.15 -6.38 -12.89
CA GLN A 103 9.45 -5.73 -12.92
C GLN A 103 10.43 -6.50 -13.79
N ALA A 104 10.51 -7.81 -13.62
CA ALA A 104 11.40 -8.68 -14.41
C ALA A 104 11.06 -8.59 -15.90
N MET A 105 9.78 -8.58 -16.26
CA MET A 105 9.35 -8.41 -17.64
C MET A 105 9.82 -7.08 -18.23
N VAL A 106 9.64 -5.99 -17.49
CA VAL A 106 10.03 -4.65 -17.94
C VAL A 106 11.56 -4.57 -18.09
N GLN A 107 12.30 -5.10 -17.12
CA GLN A 107 13.78 -5.15 -17.19
C GLN A 107 14.26 -5.94 -18.40
N TYR A 108 13.64 -7.10 -18.64
CA TYR A 108 13.94 -7.90 -19.83
C TYR A 108 13.66 -7.12 -21.12
N LYS A 109 12.55 -6.44 -21.20
CA LYS A 109 12.18 -5.63 -22.39
C LYS A 109 13.11 -4.42 -22.56
N CYS A 110 13.58 -3.80 -21.50
CA CYS A 110 14.59 -2.75 -21.59
C CYS A 110 15.87 -3.28 -22.25
N TRP A 111 16.35 -4.43 -21.83
CA TRP A 111 17.49 -5.08 -22.46
C TRP A 111 17.20 -5.44 -23.92
N TYR A 112 16.03 -6.06 -24.16
CA TYR A 112 15.61 -6.49 -25.49
C TYR A 112 15.65 -5.34 -26.50
N TYR A 113 15.01 -4.24 -26.16
CA TYR A 113 14.97 -3.09 -27.09
C TYR A 113 16.30 -2.35 -27.18
N SER A 114 17.13 -2.37 -26.14
CA SER A 114 18.48 -1.83 -26.25
C SER A 114 19.30 -2.59 -27.31
N LYS A 115 19.12 -3.90 -27.38
CA LYS A 115 19.78 -4.75 -28.40
C LYS A 115 19.17 -4.57 -29.78
N ALA A 116 17.85 -4.45 -29.85
CA ALA A 116 17.16 -4.17 -31.13
C ALA A 116 17.64 -2.83 -31.73
N ILE A 117 17.84 -1.82 -30.90
CA ILE A 117 18.39 -0.52 -31.35
C ILE A 117 19.80 -0.69 -31.90
N GLU A 118 20.67 -1.42 -31.18
CA GLU A 118 22.05 -1.69 -31.64
C GLU A 118 22.07 -2.40 -32.99
N ASP A 119 21.22 -3.41 -33.16
CA ASP A 119 21.19 -4.25 -34.34
C ASP A 119 20.37 -3.63 -35.51
N GLY A 120 19.46 -2.71 -35.20
CA GLY A 120 18.51 -2.16 -36.17
C GLY A 120 17.38 -3.12 -36.57
N ASN A 121 17.29 -4.30 -35.93
CA ASN A 121 16.23 -5.29 -36.13
C ASN A 121 16.22 -6.28 -34.95
N GLU A 122 15.27 -7.22 -34.94
CA GLU A 122 15.09 -8.18 -33.86
C GLU A 122 15.52 -9.62 -34.21
N ASP A 123 16.21 -9.83 -35.35
CA ASP A 123 16.49 -11.17 -35.85
C ASP A 123 17.34 -12.00 -34.88
N ARG A 124 18.44 -11.43 -34.38
CA ARG A 124 19.32 -12.10 -33.40
C ARG A 124 18.57 -12.41 -32.11
N LEU A 125 17.73 -11.48 -31.66
CA LEU A 125 16.95 -11.65 -30.44
C LEU A 125 15.95 -12.78 -30.56
N LYS A 126 15.27 -12.91 -31.69
CA LYS A 126 14.32 -13.99 -31.94
C LYS A 126 15.00 -15.35 -31.97
N GLU A 127 16.26 -15.42 -32.47
CA GLU A 127 17.05 -16.65 -32.45
C GLU A 127 17.46 -17.07 -31.03
N MET A 128 17.65 -16.12 -30.11
CA MET A 128 17.98 -16.40 -28.71
C MET A 128 16.80 -16.89 -27.89
N MET A 129 15.59 -16.62 -28.34
CA MET A 129 14.37 -16.95 -27.60
C MET A 129 13.99 -18.42 -27.76
N PRO A 130 13.43 -19.08 -26.74
CA PRO A 130 13.26 -18.58 -25.39
C PRO A 130 14.39 -18.94 -24.42
N ASP A 131 15.33 -19.80 -24.82
CA ASP A 131 16.25 -20.49 -23.89
C ASP A 131 17.73 -20.14 -24.09
N HIS A 132 18.07 -19.25 -25.01
CA HIS A 132 19.45 -18.93 -25.38
C HIS A 132 19.83 -17.48 -25.09
N LEU A 133 19.14 -16.85 -24.13
CA LEU A 133 19.44 -15.50 -23.67
C LEU A 133 20.68 -15.49 -22.77
N PRO A 134 21.38 -14.35 -22.64
CA PRO A 134 22.45 -14.23 -21.64
C PRO A 134 21.94 -14.65 -20.26
N GLN A 135 22.81 -15.20 -19.43
CA GLN A 135 22.42 -15.84 -18.16
C GLN A 135 21.59 -14.92 -17.23
N ASP A 136 22.01 -13.67 -17.06
CA ASP A 136 21.31 -12.69 -16.23
C ASP A 136 19.94 -12.30 -16.81
N ILE A 137 19.86 -12.20 -18.13
CA ILE A 137 18.62 -11.88 -18.84
C ILE A 137 17.68 -13.09 -18.87
N GLN A 138 18.24 -14.30 -19.00
CA GLN A 138 17.45 -15.54 -18.94
C GLN A 138 16.70 -15.65 -17.60
N LYS A 139 17.35 -15.28 -16.49
CA LYS A 139 16.69 -15.26 -15.18
C LYS A 139 15.50 -14.32 -15.13
N LEU A 140 15.61 -13.14 -15.74
CA LEU A 140 14.51 -12.18 -15.82
C LEU A 140 13.36 -12.74 -16.67
N TYR A 141 13.69 -13.31 -17.81
CA TYR A 141 12.71 -13.92 -18.71
C TYR A 141 11.94 -15.05 -18.01
N ASP A 142 12.66 -15.94 -17.35
CA ASP A 142 12.07 -17.10 -16.66
C ASP A 142 11.18 -16.67 -15.48
N LEU A 143 11.60 -15.66 -14.73
CA LEU A 143 10.80 -15.13 -13.63
C LEU A 143 9.50 -14.49 -14.13
N ALA A 144 9.54 -13.82 -15.28
CA ALA A 144 8.40 -13.11 -15.86
C ALA A 144 7.40 -14.06 -16.57
N HIS A 145 7.84 -15.23 -17.00
CA HIS A 145 7.06 -16.22 -17.70
C HIS A 145 6.91 -17.51 -16.89
#